data_f1518ab8915b05fdc79a0e2d08be8b35
#
_entry.id   f1518ab8915b05fdc79a0e2d08be8b35
#
_cell.length_a   1.000
_cell.length_b   1.000
_cell.length_c   1.000
_cell.angle_alpha   90.00
_cell.angle_beta   90.00
_cell.angle_gamma   90.00
#
_symmetry.space_group_name_H-M   'P 1'
#
loop_
_entity.id
_entity.type
_entity.pdbx_description
1 polymer ?
#
loop_
_entity_poly.entity_id
_entity_poly.type
_entity_poly.pdbx_seq_one_letter_code
_entity_poly.pdbx_strand_id
1 'polypeptide(L)'
;MNLDFGVKIDRRGQGLPRRRHDLAKSIREAILAMGGEAHRRNVIEALAREYGVDVLHIPEDLETAVIRSFEETLRDDAKRAAFGFHLPFGEGSHRWGVKVATAAAN
;
A
#
# COMPACT_ATOMS: atom_id res chain seq x y z
N MET A 1 3.20 -30.87 -4.19
CA MET A 1 3.37 -30.29 -3.81
C MET A 1 3.29 -29.74 -3.68
N ASN A 2 3.19 -29.74 -3.96
CA ASN A 2 3.34 -28.94 -3.66
C ASN A 2 3.23 -28.34 -3.64
N LEU A 3 2.97 -28.40 -3.93
CA LEU A 3 3.03 -27.67 -3.74
C LEU A 3 3.12 -27.03 -3.65
N ASP A 4 3.10 -26.99 -3.99
CA ASP A 4 3.41 -26.13 -3.72
C ASP A 4 3.45 -25.54 -3.83
N PHE A 5 3.19 -25.61 -4.16
CA PHE A 5 3.46 -24.73 -3.99
C PHE A 5 3.36 -24.03 -3.86
N GLY A 6 3.35 -24.15 -4.13
CA GLY A 6 3.41 -23.15 -3.81
C GLY A 6 3.38 -22.70 -3.47
N VAL A 7 3.40 -22.49 -3.23
CA VAL A 7 3.57 -21.75 -2.63
C VAL A 7 4.10 -21.51 -2.20
N LYS A 8 4.47 -21.55 -2.15
CA LYS A 8 5.02 -21.10 -1.66
C LYS A 8 5.57 -20.35 -1.44
N ILE A 9 5.64 -20.19 -1.38
CA ILE A 9 6.06 -19.40 -1.07
C ILE A 9 6.40 -18.81 -0.87
N ASP A 10 6.43 -18.56 -0.72
CA ASP A 10 6.75 -17.93 -0.40
C ASP A 10 6.98 -17.78 0.34
N ARG A 11 7.09 -18.08 0.71
CA ARG A 11 7.27 -17.86 1.55
C ARG A 11 8.20 -17.51 1.90
N ARG A 12 8.66 -17.61 1.80
CA ARG A 12 9.56 -17.25 2.09
C ARG A 12 10.05 -16.07 2.17
N GLY A 13 10.27 -15.81 2.57
CA GLY A 13 10.58 -14.65 2.91
C GLY A 13 10.31 -13.65 2.18
N GLN A 14 9.72 -13.75 1.96
CA GLN A 14 9.39 -12.91 1.37
C GLN A 14 8.41 -12.12 1.69
N GLY A 15 8.22 -11.36 2.15
CA GLY A 15 7.22 -10.50 2.56
C GLY A 15 6.63 -9.63 1.50
N LEU A 16 7.24 -9.53 0.36
CA LEU A 16 6.74 -8.62 -0.68
C LEU A 16 5.67 -9.25 -1.54
N PRO A 17 4.64 -8.48 -1.90
CA PRO A 17 3.61 -8.99 -2.80
C PRO A 17 4.18 -9.10 -4.21
N ARG A 18 3.60 -9.98 -5.00
CA ARG A 18 4.08 -10.20 -6.33
C ARG A 18 3.65 -9.15 -7.32
N ARG A 19 2.47 -8.57 -7.10
CA ARG A 19 1.91 -7.67 -8.07
C ARG A 19 1.74 -6.29 -7.50
N ARG A 20 1.93 -5.31 -8.35
CA ARG A 20 1.80 -3.94 -7.89
C ARG A 20 0.40 -3.57 -7.48
N HIS A 21 -0.61 -4.10 -8.18
CA HIS A 21 -1.97 -3.72 -7.81
C HIS A 21 -2.37 -4.34 -6.47
N ASP A 22 -1.76 -5.46 -6.12
CA ASP A 22 -2.00 -6.03 -4.80
C ASP A 22 -1.41 -5.12 -3.73
N LEU A 23 -0.27 -4.54 -4.02
CA LEU A 23 0.35 -3.61 -3.08
C LEU A 23 -0.47 -2.34 -2.97
N ALA A 24 -0.95 -1.82 -4.08
CA ALA A 24 -1.78 -0.62 -4.04
C ALA A 24 -3.06 -0.87 -3.24
N LYS A 25 -3.64 -2.04 -3.38
CA LYS A 25 -4.82 -2.39 -2.62
C LYS A 25 -4.51 -2.42 -1.13
N SER A 26 -3.38 -3.02 -0.75
CA SER A 26 -2.97 -3.07 0.64
C SER A 26 -2.71 -1.67 1.20
N ILE A 27 -2.12 -0.80 0.39
CA ILE A 27 -1.88 0.58 0.79
C ILE A 27 -3.22 1.28 1.06
N ARG A 28 -4.18 1.10 0.16
CA ARG A 28 -5.50 1.71 0.32
C ARG A 28 -6.16 1.23 1.61
N GLU A 29 -6.11 -0.07 1.86
CA GLU A 29 -6.73 -0.62 3.05
C GLU A 29 -6.05 -0.12 4.32
N ALA A 30 -4.73 0.00 4.29
CA ALA A 30 -4.00 0.51 5.45
C ALA A 30 -4.38 1.97 5.74
N ILE A 31 -4.47 2.79 4.71
CA ILE A 31 -4.84 4.20 4.90
C ILE A 31 -6.26 4.30 5.44
N LEU A 32 -7.18 3.50 4.90
CA LEU A 32 -8.56 3.53 5.37
C LEU A 32 -8.64 3.09 6.83
N ALA A 33 -7.85 2.10 7.22
CA ALA A 33 -7.84 1.64 8.60
C ALA A 33 -7.32 2.71 9.55
N MET A 34 -6.56 3.68 9.03
CA MET A 34 -6.03 4.76 9.84
C MET A 34 -6.90 6.02 9.76
N GLY A 35 -8.12 5.90 9.23
CA GLY A 35 -9.05 7.01 9.19
C GLY A 35 -9.13 7.74 7.87
N GLY A 36 -8.48 7.25 6.85
CA GLY A 36 -8.54 7.84 5.51
C GLY A 36 -7.36 8.70 5.14
N GLU A 37 -6.50 9.01 6.10
CA GLU A 37 -5.26 9.76 5.87
C GLU A 37 -4.19 9.23 6.79
N ALA A 38 -2.95 9.19 6.33
CA ALA A 38 -1.85 8.74 7.16
C ALA A 38 -0.52 9.20 6.56
N HIS A 39 0.47 9.42 7.42
CA HIS A 39 1.82 9.67 6.94
C HIS A 39 2.33 8.40 6.28
N ARG A 40 3.03 8.55 5.17
CA ARG A 40 3.49 7.36 4.43
C ARG A 40 4.32 6.41 5.28
N ARG A 41 5.05 6.95 6.27
CA ARG A 41 5.81 6.10 7.16
C ARG A 41 4.93 5.12 7.93
N ASN A 42 3.77 5.60 8.40
CA ASN A 42 2.85 4.75 9.12
C ASN A 42 2.24 3.69 8.21
N VAL A 43 2.02 4.04 6.95
CA VAL A 43 1.52 3.08 5.97
C VAL A 43 2.55 1.99 5.73
N ILE A 44 3.81 2.38 5.55
CA ILE A 44 4.88 1.42 5.33
C ILE A 44 5.00 0.48 6.52
N GLU A 45 4.92 1.00 7.74
CA GLU A 45 4.99 0.16 8.92
C GLU A 45 3.81 -0.79 9.02
N ALA A 46 2.61 -0.32 8.68
CA ALA A 46 1.44 -1.18 8.70
C ALA A 46 1.58 -2.34 7.72
N LEU A 47 2.11 -2.05 6.53
CA LEU A 47 2.31 -3.10 5.55
C LEU A 47 3.42 -4.05 5.96
N ALA A 48 4.46 -3.53 6.60
CA ALA A 48 5.52 -4.38 7.11
C ALA A 48 4.95 -5.39 8.09
N ARG A 49 4.09 -4.95 9.01
CA ARG A 49 3.46 -5.86 9.96
C ARG A 49 2.60 -6.88 9.25
N GLU A 50 1.83 -6.43 8.25
CA GLU A 50 0.96 -7.32 7.52
C GLU A 50 1.75 -8.43 6.82
N TYR A 51 2.93 -8.10 6.32
CA TYR A 51 3.75 -9.07 5.61
C TYR A 51 4.73 -9.82 6.53
N GLY A 52 4.61 -9.61 7.83
CA GLY A 52 5.48 -10.30 8.77
C GLY A 52 6.90 -9.78 8.84
N VAL A 53 7.10 -8.53 8.41
CA VAL A 53 8.42 -7.90 8.42
C VAL A 53 8.60 -7.12 9.70
N ASP A 54 9.80 -7.21 10.29
CA ASP A 54 10.11 -6.48 11.52
C ASP A 54 10.09 -4.98 11.26
N VAL A 55 9.22 -4.26 11.96
CA VAL A 55 9.07 -2.82 11.74
C VAL A 55 10.30 -2.03 12.18
N LEU A 56 11.17 -2.63 12.97
CA LEU A 56 12.41 -1.96 13.36
C LEU A 56 13.48 -2.09 12.29
N HIS A 57 13.29 -3.00 11.34
CA HIS A 57 14.28 -3.25 10.29
C HIS A 57 13.57 -3.47 8.96
N ILE A 58 12.85 -2.44 8.51
CA ILE A 58 12.10 -2.54 7.27
C ILE A 58 13.08 -2.47 6.10
N PRO A 59 13.06 -3.48 5.22
CA PRO A 59 13.97 -3.46 4.07
C PRO A 59 13.69 -2.27 3.17
N GLU A 60 14.74 -1.70 2.63
CA GLU A 60 14.61 -0.58 1.73
C GLU A 60 13.77 -0.95 0.50
N ASP A 61 13.87 -2.19 0.05
CA ASP A 61 13.09 -2.66 -1.09
C ASP A 61 11.59 -2.55 -0.82
N LEU A 62 11.15 -2.89 0.38
CA LEU A 62 9.74 -2.78 0.72
C LEU A 62 9.32 -1.32 0.77
N GLU A 63 10.12 -0.50 1.41
CA GLU A 63 9.83 0.92 1.51
C GLU A 63 9.71 1.55 0.13
N THR A 64 10.68 1.28 -0.74
CA THR A 64 10.68 1.80 -2.10
C THR A 64 9.47 1.29 -2.89
N ALA A 65 9.13 0.01 -2.74
CA ALA A 65 8.02 -0.56 -3.46
C ALA A 65 6.70 0.08 -3.04
N VAL A 66 6.53 0.34 -1.75
CA VAL A 66 5.30 0.96 -1.26
C VAL A 66 5.18 2.38 -1.81
N ILE A 67 6.24 3.16 -1.71
CA ILE A 67 6.22 4.54 -2.19
C ILE A 67 5.95 4.58 -3.68
N ARG A 68 6.66 3.74 -4.43
CA ARG A 68 6.50 3.72 -5.89
C ARG A 68 5.10 3.29 -6.29
N SER A 69 4.53 2.30 -5.61
CA SER A 69 3.19 1.83 -5.93
C SER A 69 2.16 2.94 -5.73
N PHE A 70 2.26 3.67 -4.63
CA PHE A 70 1.35 4.78 -4.39
C PHE A 70 1.51 5.85 -5.46
N GLU A 71 2.75 6.23 -5.76
CA GLU A 71 3.00 7.31 -6.71
C GLU A 71 2.57 6.94 -8.13
N GLU A 72 2.80 5.71 -8.54
CA GLU A 72 2.40 5.28 -9.87
C GLU A 72 0.89 5.24 -10.01
N THR A 73 0.20 4.81 -8.96
CA THR A 73 -1.25 4.81 -8.97
C THR A 73 -1.78 6.24 -9.00
N LEU A 74 -1.15 7.12 -8.26
CA LEU A 74 -1.57 8.51 -8.21
C LEU A 74 -1.42 9.20 -9.57
N ARG A 75 -0.42 8.82 -10.36
CA ARG A 75 -0.19 9.43 -11.67
C ARG A 75 -1.14 8.92 -12.73
N ASP A 76 -1.73 7.77 -12.54
CA ASP A 76 -2.62 7.17 -13.54
C ASP A 76 -4.03 7.60 -13.21
N ASP A 77 -4.65 8.40 -14.07
CA ASP A 77 -5.95 8.98 -13.78
C ASP A 77 -7.00 7.94 -13.45
N ALA A 78 -7.04 6.86 -14.22
CA ALA A 78 -8.06 5.82 -14.00
C ALA A 78 -7.81 5.08 -12.69
N LYS A 79 -6.56 4.75 -12.41
CA LYS A 79 -6.23 4.04 -11.19
C LYS A 79 -6.40 4.93 -9.97
N ARG A 80 -6.02 6.20 -10.10
CA ARG A 80 -6.18 7.14 -9.00
C ARG A 80 -7.66 7.26 -8.64
N ALA A 81 -8.52 7.36 -9.66
CA ALA A 81 -9.95 7.45 -9.41
C ALA A 81 -10.48 6.17 -8.77
N ALA A 82 -10.01 5.02 -9.25
CA ALA A 82 -10.49 3.75 -8.73
C ALA A 82 -10.06 3.51 -7.29
N PHE A 83 -8.83 3.90 -6.95
CA PHE A 83 -8.32 3.67 -5.60
C PHE A 83 -8.61 4.84 -4.65
N GLY A 84 -8.91 6.01 -5.21
CA GLY A 84 -9.19 7.18 -4.38
C GLY A 84 -7.97 7.84 -3.79
N PHE A 85 -6.77 7.50 -4.28
CA PHE A 85 -5.53 8.08 -3.73
C PHE A 85 -5.45 9.57 -4.00
N HIS A 86 -4.99 10.30 -3.02
CA HIS A 86 -4.76 11.74 -3.19
C HIS A 86 -3.75 12.20 -2.15
N LEU A 87 -3.27 13.42 -2.34
CA LEU A 87 -2.34 14.05 -1.40
C LEU A 87 -3.09 15.18 -0.69
N PRO A 88 -3.58 14.94 0.52
CA PRO A 88 -4.42 15.94 1.20
C PRO A 88 -3.75 17.31 1.37
N PHE A 89 -2.43 17.32 1.50
CA PHE A 89 -1.70 18.58 1.67
C PHE A 89 -0.87 18.95 0.47
N GLY A 90 -1.13 18.30 -0.69
CA GLY A 90 -0.48 18.68 -1.93
C GLY A 90 0.83 17.94 -2.19
N GLU A 91 1.42 18.25 -3.33
CA GLU A 91 2.66 17.62 -3.74
C GLU A 91 3.76 17.97 -2.77
N GLY A 92 4.67 17.05 -2.57
CA GLY A 92 5.76 17.23 -1.64
C GLY A 92 5.42 16.78 -0.23
N SER A 93 4.14 16.58 0.05
CA SER A 93 3.73 16.11 1.36
C SER A 93 3.87 14.60 1.42
N HIS A 94 4.25 14.10 2.58
CA HIS A 94 4.34 12.66 2.80
C HIS A 94 3.05 12.10 3.42
N ARG A 95 2.02 12.90 3.49
CA ARG A 95 0.73 12.43 3.99
C ARG A 95 -0.10 11.97 2.82
N TRP A 96 -0.57 10.75 2.91
CA TRP A 96 -1.35 10.10 1.86
C TRP A 96 -2.80 9.97 2.30
N GLY A 97 -3.72 10.07 1.35
CA GLY A 97 -5.13 9.96 1.65
C GLY A 97 -5.85 9.07 0.67
N VAL A 98 -7.01 8.59 1.11
CA VAL A 98 -7.90 7.82 0.27
C VAL A 98 -9.29 8.44 0.40
N LYS A 99 -9.87 8.79 -0.76
CA LYS A 99 -11.25 9.24 -0.80
C LYS A 99 -12.12 8.07 -1.15
N VAL A 100 -13.11 7.82 -0.31
CA VAL A 100 -14.04 6.75 -0.57
C VAL A 100 -15.23 7.34 -1.29
N ALA A 101 -15.58 6.75 -2.40
CA ALA A 101 -16.77 7.20 -3.11
C ALA A 101 -17.95 6.83 -2.24
N THR A 102 -18.61 7.82 -1.72
CA THR A 102 -19.70 7.51 -0.90
C THR A 102 -20.87 7.71 -1.71
N ALA A 103 -21.35 6.69 -2.12
CA ALA A 103 -22.55 6.78 -2.79
C ALA A 103 -23.47 7.52 -2.03
N ALA A 104 -23.23 7.48 -1.04
CA ALA A 104 -24.04 8.08 -0.38
C ALA A 104 -23.94 9.31 -0.33
N ALA A 105 -23.27 9.44 -0.50
CA ALA A 105 -23.19 10.64 -0.36
C ALA A 105 -24.22 11.16 -0.88
N ASN A 106 -24.24 10.69 -0.84
CA ASN A 106 -24.97 10.88 -1.18
C ASN A 106 -25.53 11.15 -0.92
#